data_0cd7f26c9e4846de37c6da4441b363f8
#
_entry.id   0cd7f26c9e4846de37c6da4441b363f8
#
_cell.length_a   1.000
_cell.length_b   1.000
_cell.length_c   1.000
_cell.angle_alpha   90.00
_cell.angle_beta   90.00
_cell.angle_gamma   90.00
#
_symmetry.space_group_name_H-M   'P 1'
#
loop_
_entity.id
_entity.type
_entity.pdbx_description
1 polymer ?
#
loop_
_entity_poly.entity_id
_entity_poly.type
_entity_poly.pdbx_seq_one_letter_code
_entity_poly.pdbx_strand_id
1 'polypeptide(L)'
;MQYFRCVSVVQAWNLRSQDTLAEIPTQALKKVPLYSGPGQTQNSTSPDQVPAKQLAKPKVNVTQVTYLTLDEFGKIPKYMKGRAQYETITNTVEEFNSILQAKYTFLARPLKELNPTEKKRRNVLRSQETADTKGVYFVTNEELKDGTLLKSETGRRNLLTILRHFHRIREIRGPGSITRYAVVKS
;
A
#
# COMPACT_ATOMS: atom_id res chain seq x y z
N MET A 1 32.54 11.62 -11.69
CA MET A 1 31.65 11.14 -10.62
C MET A 1 30.22 11.54 -10.98
N GLN A 2 29.46 10.62 -11.56
CA GLN A 2 28.07 10.87 -11.95
C GLN A 2 27.14 10.32 -10.87
N TYR A 3 26.41 11.22 -10.22
CA TYR A 3 25.36 10.86 -9.28
C TYR A 3 24.11 10.42 -10.06
N PHE A 4 23.83 9.13 -10.05
CA PHE A 4 22.53 8.60 -10.48
C PHE A 4 21.46 9.00 -9.45
N ARG A 5 20.64 9.98 -9.80
CA ARG A 5 19.39 10.28 -9.10
C ARG A 5 18.42 9.13 -9.30
N CYS A 6 18.21 8.34 -8.25
CA CYS A 6 17.12 7.39 -8.18
C CYS A 6 15.81 8.17 -8.02
N VAL A 7 15.08 8.35 -9.10
CA VAL A 7 13.75 8.95 -9.08
C VAL A 7 12.80 7.92 -8.46
N SER A 8 12.17 8.29 -7.35
CA SER A 8 11.22 7.47 -6.59
C SER A 8 10.05 7.06 -7.50
N VAL A 9 9.80 5.75 -7.58
CA VAL A 9 8.74 5.14 -8.40
C VAL A 9 7.33 5.59 -7.96
N VAL A 10 7.20 6.18 -6.79
CA VAL A 10 5.92 6.71 -6.25
C VAL A 10 5.50 8.00 -6.97
N GLN A 11 6.44 8.80 -7.51
CA GLN A 11 6.10 10.00 -8.27
C GLN A 11 5.56 9.73 -9.68
N ALA A 12 5.85 8.56 -10.26
CA ALA A 12 5.36 8.20 -11.59
C ALA A 12 3.86 7.84 -11.62
N TRP A 13 3.23 7.59 -10.47
CA TRP A 13 1.79 7.30 -10.39
C TRP A 13 0.91 8.55 -10.27
N ASN A 14 1.46 9.67 -9.82
CA ASN A 14 0.68 10.89 -9.57
C ASN A 14 0.66 11.87 -10.74
N LEU A 15 1.46 11.63 -11.78
CA LEU A 15 1.55 12.53 -12.97
C LEU A 15 0.62 12.15 -14.12
N ARG A 16 -0.20 11.08 -13.99
CA ARG A 16 -1.11 10.65 -15.07
C ARG A 16 -2.58 11.04 -14.86
N SER A 17 -2.89 11.83 -13.87
CA SER A 17 -4.29 12.22 -13.54
C SER A 17 -4.60 13.71 -13.69
N GLN A 18 -3.76 14.51 -14.33
CA GLN A 18 -3.99 15.95 -14.45
C GLN A 18 -3.98 16.52 -15.88
N ASP A 19 -4.13 15.69 -16.89
CA ASP A 19 -4.37 16.21 -18.25
C ASP A 19 -5.58 15.52 -18.87
N THR A 20 -6.74 16.09 -18.68
CA THR A 20 -7.85 16.19 -19.63
C THR A 20 -9.06 16.88 -18.99
N LEU A 21 -8.97 18.21 -18.83
CA LEU A 21 -10.15 19.07 -18.85
C LEU A 21 -10.05 19.94 -20.10
N ALA A 22 -10.36 19.35 -21.25
CA ALA A 22 -10.62 20.07 -22.48
C ALA A 22 -12.12 20.38 -22.56
N GLU A 23 -12.41 21.62 -22.75
CA GLU A 23 -13.68 22.32 -22.84
C GLU A 23 -14.68 21.63 -23.79
N ILE A 24 -15.92 21.47 -23.31
CA ILE A 24 -17.07 21.07 -24.13
C ILE A 24 -17.68 22.37 -24.69
N PRO A 25 -17.71 22.60 -26.01
CA PRO A 25 -18.43 23.73 -26.55
C PRO A 25 -19.94 23.47 -26.56
N THR A 26 -20.62 24.34 -25.84
CA THR A 26 -22.09 24.43 -25.85
C THR A 26 -22.56 24.92 -27.21
N GLN A 27 -23.10 24.02 -28.06
CA GLN A 27 -24.08 24.41 -29.08
C GLN A 27 -24.76 23.18 -29.72
N ALA A 28 -26.05 23.22 -29.69
CA ALA A 28 -27.06 22.70 -30.62
C ALA A 28 -28.11 21.79 -29.97
N LEU A 29 -29.09 22.44 -29.35
CA LEU A 29 -30.45 21.90 -29.27
C LEU A 29 -31.03 21.82 -30.68
N LYS A 30 -31.28 20.62 -31.18
CA LYS A 30 -32.25 20.41 -32.25
C LYS A 30 -33.21 19.28 -31.90
N LYS A 31 -34.46 19.68 -31.86
CA LYS A 31 -35.76 19.03 -31.71
C LYS A 31 -35.81 17.57 -32.17
N VAL A 32 -36.38 16.72 -31.34
CA VAL A 32 -36.82 15.38 -31.65
C VAL A 32 -38.36 15.40 -31.80
N PRO A 33 -38.95 14.85 -32.85
CA PRO A 33 -40.41 14.67 -32.92
C PRO A 33 -40.81 13.38 -32.19
N LEU A 34 -41.90 13.52 -31.47
CA LEU A 34 -42.70 12.51 -30.81
C LEU A 34 -43.32 11.56 -31.87
N TYR A 35 -43.12 10.24 -31.73
CA TYR A 35 -43.94 9.26 -32.44
C TYR A 35 -44.42 8.20 -31.47
N SER A 36 -45.76 8.10 -31.42
CA SER A 36 -46.51 7.19 -30.56
C SER A 36 -46.89 5.92 -31.32
N GLY A 37 -46.87 4.80 -30.57
CA GLY A 37 -47.80 3.70 -30.78
C GLY A 37 -47.22 2.35 -31.22
N PRO A 38 -48.00 1.27 -31.05
CA PRO A 38 -47.58 0.12 -30.23
C PRO A 38 -47.42 -1.15 -31.09
N GLY A 39 -46.77 -2.18 -30.54
CA GLY A 39 -46.82 -3.50 -31.17
C GLY A 39 -45.71 -4.45 -30.76
N GLN A 40 -46.01 -5.27 -29.84
CA GLN A 40 -45.71 -6.70 -29.59
C GLN A 40 -44.60 -7.41 -30.40
N THR A 41 -43.88 -8.21 -29.67
CA THR A 41 -43.54 -9.64 -29.84
C THR A 41 -42.14 -10.02 -30.34
N GLN A 42 -41.47 -10.72 -29.41
CA GLN A 42 -40.65 -11.93 -29.58
C GLN A 42 -39.20 -11.88 -30.09
N ASN A 43 -38.40 -12.40 -29.20
CA ASN A 43 -37.29 -13.34 -29.41
C ASN A 43 -36.22 -13.01 -30.48
N SER A 44 -35.02 -12.80 -29.99
CA SER A 44 -33.96 -13.79 -30.17
C SER A 44 -32.59 -13.26 -29.79
N THR A 45 -31.94 -14.05 -28.98
CA THR A 45 -30.52 -14.40 -29.03
C THR A 45 -29.49 -13.28 -28.83
N SER A 46 -29.00 -13.18 -27.62
CA SER A 46 -27.74 -12.56 -27.28
C SER A 46 -26.57 -13.23 -27.98
N PRO A 47 -25.60 -12.48 -28.51
CA PRO A 47 -24.25 -12.98 -28.66
C PRO A 47 -23.46 -12.63 -27.42
N ASP A 48 -22.94 -13.65 -26.76
CA ASP A 48 -21.78 -13.75 -25.90
C ASP A 48 -21.06 -12.43 -25.54
N GLN A 49 -21.42 -11.86 -24.42
CA GLN A 49 -20.49 -11.08 -23.65
C GLN A 49 -19.61 -12.05 -22.87
N VAL A 50 -18.44 -12.33 -23.39
CA VAL A 50 -17.35 -12.98 -22.67
C VAL A 50 -17.03 -12.11 -21.46
N PRO A 51 -17.26 -12.54 -20.21
CA PRO A 51 -16.85 -11.76 -19.06
C PRO A 51 -15.33 -11.73 -19.05
N ALA A 52 -14.76 -10.56 -19.26
CA ALA A 52 -13.35 -10.31 -19.02
C ALA A 52 -13.06 -10.78 -17.60
N LYS A 53 -12.37 -11.92 -17.51
CA LYS A 53 -11.94 -12.55 -16.26
C LYS A 53 -10.98 -11.58 -15.58
N GLN A 54 -11.52 -10.69 -14.76
CA GLN A 54 -10.72 -9.87 -13.85
C GLN A 54 -9.96 -10.86 -12.98
N LEU A 55 -8.67 -10.98 -13.25
CA LEU A 55 -7.76 -11.74 -12.39
C LEU A 55 -7.84 -11.12 -11.00
N ALA A 56 -8.57 -11.78 -10.12
CA ALA A 56 -8.67 -11.39 -8.73
C ALA A 56 -7.25 -11.41 -8.14
N LYS A 57 -6.74 -10.23 -7.81
CA LYS A 57 -5.45 -10.10 -7.13
C LYS A 57 -5.49 -11.00 -5.88
N PRO A 58 -4.50 -11.87 -5.66
CA PRO A 58 -4.51 -12.76 -4.52
C PRO A 58 -4.60 -11.92 -3.23
N LYS A 59 -5.69 -12.06 -2.50
CA LYS A 59 -5.86 -11.45 -1.18
C LYS A 59 -4.99 -12.23 -0.20
N VAL A 60 -3.83 -11.69 0.11
CA VAL A 60 -2.95 -12.25 1.14
C VAL A 60 -3.40 -11.69 2.48
N ASN A 61 -3.80 -12.56 3.39
CA ASN A 61 -4.08 -12.16 4.78
C ASN A 61 -2.75 -11.93 5.49
N VAL A 62 -2.37 -10.67 5.57
CA VAL A 62 -1.18 -10.23 6.30
C VAL A 62 -1.60 -9.81 7.71
N THR A 63 -0.92 -10.32 8.73
CA THR A 63 -1.13 -9.84 10.10
C THR A 63 -0.69 -8.37 10.16
N GLN A 64 -1.63 -7.50 10.46
CA GLN A 64 -1.42 -6.06 10.57
C GLN A 64 -1.09 -5.67 12.01
N VAL A 65 -0.40 -4.55 12.16
CA VAL A 65 -0.21 -3.91 13.46
C VAL A 65 -1.54 -3.32 13.92
N THR A 66 -1.95 -3.65 15.13
CA THR A 66 -3.18 -3.12 15.72
C THR A 66 -3.00 -1.63 16.06
N TYR A 67 -4.04 -0.84 15.81
CA TYR A 67 -4.05 0.57 16.17
C TYR A 67 -3.98 0.76 17.68
N LEU A 68 -3.40 1.88 18.09
CA LEU A 68 -3.37 2.28 19.50
C LEU A 68 -4.76 2.83 19.89
N THR A 69 -5.20 2.48 21.09
CA THR A 69 -6.40 3.10 21.66
C THR A 69 -6.06 4.48 22.22
N LEU A 70 -7.09 5.29 22.44
CA LEU A 70 -6.92 6.62 23.03
C LEU A 70 -6.34 6.55 24.44
N ASP A 71 -6.73 5.52 25.21
CA ASP A 71 -6.18 5.25 26.55
C ASP A 71 -4.68 4.88 26.51
N GLU A 72 -4.29 4.03 25.57
CA GLU A 72 -2.88 3.70 25.34
C GLU A 72 -2.09 4.94 24.95
N PHE A 73 -2.64 5.76 24.05
CA PHE A 73 -2.02 7.03 23.67
C PHE A 73 -1.82 7.97 24.85
N GLY A 74 -2.77 8.04 25.80
CA GLY A 74 -2.65 8.81 27.03
C GLY A 74 -1.51 8.32 27.93
N LYS A 75 -1.23 7.03 27.93
CA LYS A 75 -0.18 6.39 28.71
C LYS A 75 1.23 6.53 28.11
N ILE A 76 1.36 7.00 26.86
CA ILE A 76 2.66 7.19 26.24
C ILE A 76 3.45 8.29 26.96
N PRO A 77 4.69 8.01 27.40
CA PRO A 77 5.56 9.02 27.98
C PRO A 77 5.81 10.18 27.02
N LYS A 78 5.85 11.40 27.56
CA LYS A 78 6.03 12.62 26.74
C LYS A 78 7.31 12.59 25.87
N TYR A 79 8.38 11.99 26.35
CA TYR A 79 9.64 11.89 25.62
C TYR A 79 9.56 10.96 24.39
N MET A 80 8.70 9.93 24.41
CA MET A 80 8.44 9.05 23.25
C MET A 80 7.47 9.69 22.27
N LYS A 81 6.41 10.30 22.81
CA LYS A 81 5.35 10.92 22.03
C LYS A 81 5.82 12.19 21.30
N GLY A 82 6.70 12.98 21.96
CA GLY A 82 7.13 14.26 21.42
C GLY A 82 5.94 15.18 21.17
N ARG A 83 5.88 15.75 19.95
CA ARG A 83 4.79 16.61 19.48
C ARG A 83 3.71 15.86 18.68
N ALA A 84 3.80 14.53 18.61
CA ALA A 84 2.89 13.75 17.80
C ALA A 84 1.48 13.74 18.42
N GLN A 85 0.48 13.99 17.59
CA GLN A 85 -0.93 13.86 17.94
C GLN A 85 -1.41 12.43 17.70
N TYR A 86 -2.52 12.05 18.32
CA TYR A 86 -3.12 10.73 18.18
C TYR A 86 -3.40 10.36 16.72
N GLU A 87 -4.02 11.29 15.99
CA GLU A 87 -4.32 11.13 14.57
C GLU A 87 -3.06 10.89 13.73
N THR A 88 -1.98 11.66 13.99
CA THR A 88 -0.71 11.48 13.27
C THR A 88 -0.14 10.08 13.50
N ILE A 89 -0.21 9.56 14.74
CA ILE A 89 0.26 8.20 15.04
C ILE A 89 -0.61 7.17 14.36
N THR A 90 -1.93 7.34 14.39
CA THR A 90 -2.88 6.43 13.73
C THR A 90 -2.63 6.35 12.22
N ASN A 91 -2.51 7.50 11.55
CA ASN A 91 -2.20 7.57 10.12
C ASN A 91 -0.84 6.93 9.79
N THR A 92 0.15 7.07 10.69
CA THR A 92 1.47 6.47 10.50
C THR A 92 1.43 4.95 10.68
N VAL A 93 0.59 4.42 11.58
CA VAL A 93 0.34 2.97 11.71
C VAL A 93 -0.35 2.42 10.47
N GLU A 94 -1.30 3.17 9.91
CA GLU A 94 -1.98 2.80 8.67
C GLU A 94 -1.00 2.73 7.49
N GLU A 95 -0.11 3.71 7.37
CA GLU A 95 0.94 3.69 6.34
C GLU A 95 1.88 2.49 6.52
N PHE A 96 2.28 2.18 7.77
CA PHE A 96 3.07 0.98 8.08
C PHE A 96 2.38 -0.30 7.61
N ASN A 97 1.09 -0.45 7.92
CA ASN A 97 0.28 -1.59 7.51
C ASN A 97 0.12 -1.66 5.99
N SER A 98 -0.01 -0.53 5.32
CA SER A 98 -0.10 -0.43 3.86
C SER A 98 1.20 -0.92 3.19
N ILE A 99 2.36 -0.48 3.68
CA ILE A 99 3.67 -0.93 3.20
C ILE A 99 3.84 -2.45 3.41
N LEU A 100 3.47 -2.93 4.59
CA LEU A 100 3.51 -4.35 4.92
C LEU A 100 2.63 -5.17 3.96
N GLN A 101 1.39 -4.76 3.76
CA GLN A 101 0.44 -5.41 2.87
C GLN A 101 0.94 -5.41 1.42
N ALA A 102 1.46 -4.29 0.94
CA ALA A 102 2.00 -4.15 -0.40
C ALA A 102 3.17 -5.11 -0.65
N LYS A 103 4.11 -5.22 0.32
CA LYS A 103 5.23 -6.15 0.26
C LYS A 103 4.77 -7.59 0.09
N TYR A 104 3.89 -8.06 0.95
CA TYR A 104 3.47 -9.47 0.91
C TYR A 104 2.52 -9.78 -0.24
N THR A 105 1.70 -8.84 -0.67
CA THR A 105 0.92 -8.96 -1.90
C THR A 105 1.84 -9.10 -3.12
N PHE A 106 2.91 -8.31 -3.18
CA PHE A 106 3.92 -8.44 -4.24
C PHE A 106 4.63 -9.79 -4.19
N LEU A 107 5.03 -10.27 -3.00
CA LEU A 107 5.70 -11.57 -2.83
C LEU A 107 4.81 -12.76 -3.18
N ALA A 108 3.48 -12.62 -3.06
CA ALA A 108 2.50 -13.66 -3.40
C ALA A 108 2.23 -13.78 -4.90
N ARG A 109 2.64 -12.78 -5.71
CA ARG A 109 2.45 -12.84 -7.16
C ARG A 109 3.25 -13.99 -7.77
N PRO A 110 2.68 -14.73 -8.74
CA PRO A 110 3.37 -15.81 -9.40
C PRO A 110 4.57 -15.30 -10.20
N LEU A 111 5.66 -16.06 -10.22
CA LEU A 111 6.91 -15.67 -10.92
C LEU A 111 6.73 -15.46 -12.43
N LYS A 112 5.71 -16.11 -13.02
CA LYS A 112 5.41 -16.01 -14.46
C LYS A 112 4.91 -14.62 -14.86
N GLU A 113 4.28 -13.91 -13.93
CA GLU A 113 3.71 -12.57 -14.16
C GLU A 113 4.67 -11.43 -13.87
N LEU A 114 5.86 -11.75 -13.32
CA LEU A 114 6.84 -10.76 -12.91
C LEU A 114 7.83 -10.45 -14.02
N ASN A 115 8.07 -9.16 -14.23
CA ASN A 115 9.13 -8.66 -15.11
C ASN A 115 10.52 -8.99 -14.55
N PRO A 116 11.59 -8.99 -15.38
CA PRO A 116 12.96 -9.27 -14.91
C PRO A 116 13.40 -8.39 -13.73
N THR A 117 13.03 -7.12 -13.73
CA THR A 117 13.31 -6.17 -12.63
C THR A 117 12.56 -6.54 -11.36
N GLU A 118 11.28 -6.91 -11.49
CA GLU A 118 10.45 -7.36 -10.36
C GLU A 118 10.97 -8.68 -9.77
N LYS A 119 11.45 -9.59 -10.61
CA LYS A 119 12.10 -10.84 -10.16
C LYS A 119 13.35 -10.56 -9.32
N LYS A 120 14.20 -9.61 -9.74
CA LYS A 120 15.36 -9.18 -8.96
C LYS A 120 14.93 -8.59 -7.62
N ARG A 121 13.94 -7.68 -7.62
CA ARG A 121 13.38 -7.08 -6.39
C ARG A 121 12.84 -8.16 -5.45
N ARG A 122 12.08 -9.12 -5.97
CA ARG A 122 11.56 -10.24 -5.18
C ARG A 122 12.67 -11.06 -4.52
N ASN A 123 13.75 -11.35 -5.26
CA ASN A 123 14.90 -12.09 -4.71
C ASN A 123 15.56 -11.31 -3.58
N VAL A 124 15.73 -10.00 -3.73
CA VAL A 124 16.27 -9.13 -2.66
C VAL A 124 15.36 -9.15 -1.43
N LEU A 125 14.04 -9.03 -1.60
CA LEU A 125 13.09 -9.08 -0.49
C LEU A 125 13.11 -10.44 0.23
N ARG A 126 13.26 -11.53 -0.50
CA ARG A 126 13.40 -12.88 0.08
C ARG A 126 14.74 -13.10 0.78
N SER A 127 15.82 -12.56 0.25
CA SER A 127 17.14 -12.67 0.90
C SER A 127 17.22 -11.91 2.24
N GLN A 128 16.30 -11.00 2.47
CA GLN A 128 16.17 -10.32 3.76
C GLN A 128 15.52 -11.20 4.84
N GLU A 129 14.88 -12.29 4.47
CA GLU A 129 14.29 -13.25 5.42
C GLU A 129 15.41 -14.01 6.15
N THR A 130 15.30 -14.07 7.47
CA THR A 130 16.25 -14.77 8.35
C THR A 130 15.52 -15.88 9.11
N ALA A 131 16.27 -16.73 9.81
CA ALA A 131 15.68 -17.75 10.68
C ALA A 131 14.70 -17.14 11.70
N ASP A 132 15.05 -15.97 12.25
CA ASP A 132 14.24 -15.26 13.27
C ASP A 132 12.97 -14.62 12.70
N THR A 133 12.92 -14.37 11.39
CA THR A 133 11.77 -13.76 10.72
C THR A 133 10.93 -14.79 9.98
N LYS A 134 11.32 -16.05 9.99
CA LYS A 134 10.58 -17.13 9.32
C LYS A 134 9.18 -17.28 9.92
N GLY A 135 8.16 -17.19 9.06
CA GLY A 135 6.76 -17.29 9.48
C GLY A 135 6.19 -16.06 10.18
N VAL A 136 6.91 -14.96 10.20
CA VAL A 136 6.45 -13.69 10.76
C VAL A 136 6.45 -12.62 9.67
N TYR A 137 5.44 -11.75 9.69
CA TYR A 137 5.39 -10.60 8.77
C TYR A 137 6.30 -9.48 9.30
N PHE A 138 7.16 -8.97 8.45
CA PHE A 138 8.10 -7.91 8.81
C PHE A 138 8.32 -6.92 7.68
N VAL A 139 8.74 -5.72 8.04
CA VAL A 139 9.26 -4.70 7.13
C VAL A 139 10.66 -4.28 7.57
N THR A 140 11.45 -3.82 6.62
CA THR A 140 12.79 -3.29 6.90
C THR A 140 12.75 -1.77 7.06
N ASN A 141 13.76 -1.20 7.71
CA ASN A 141 13.88 0.24 7.84
C ASN A 141 13.95 0.96 6.48
N GLU A 142 14.55 0.32 5.48
CA GLU A 142 14.63 0.88 4.12
C GLU A 142 13.26 0.94 3.44
N GLU A 143 12.44 -0.11 3.58
CA GLU A 143 11.08 -0.12 3.04
C GLU A 143 10.19 0.94 3.70
N LEU A 144 10.39 1.24 4.97
CA LEU A 144 9.65 2.30 5.67
C LEU A 144 10.02 3.70 5.19
N LYS A 145 11.23 3.91 4.66
CA LYS A 145 11.63 5.20 4.07
C LYS A 145 10.88 5.53 2.78
N ASP A 146 10.31 4.54 2.12
CA ASP A 146 9.52 4.73 0.89
C ASP A 146 8.13 5.33 1.19
N GLY A 147 7.69 5.34 2.43
CA GLY A 147 6.44 5.97 2.87
C GLY A 147 6.49 7.49 2.83
N THR A 148 5.33 8.12 2.99
CA THR A 148 5.17 9.59 3.05
C THR A 148 5.43 10.12 4.45
N LEU A 149 4.71 9.61 5.44
CA LEU A 149 4.83 10.00 6.85
C LEU A 149 6.05 9.36 7.50
N LEU A 150 6.35 8.12 7.13
CA LEU A 150 7.50 7.34 7.59
C LEU A 150 8.83 7.74 6.94
N LYS A 151 8.81 8.58 5.90
CA LYS A 151 10.03 9.11 5.28
C LYS A 151 10.87 9.90 6.27
N SER A 152 10.23 10.71 7.12
CA SER A 152 10.91 11.45 8.18
C SER A 152 11.52 10.49 9.19
N GLU A 153 12.82 10.63 9.45
CA GLU A 153 13.53 9.78 10.41
C GLU A 153 12.97 9.95 11.83
N THR A 154 12.67 11.18 12.23
CA THR A 154 12.10 11.46 13.55
C THR A 154 10.71 10.83 13.70
N GLY A 155 9.82 11.00 12.71
CA GLY A 155 8.48 10.39 12.73
C GLY A 155 8.55 8.87 12.80
N ARG A 156 9.38 8.26 11.95
CA ARG A 156 9.60 6.81 11.92
C ARG A 156 10.14 6.29 13.25
N ARG A 157 11.18 6.94 13.81
CA ARG A 157 11.78 6.55 15.09
C ARG A 157 10.76 6.63 16.23
N ASN A 158 9.98 7.70 16.29
CA ASN A 158 8.95 7.89 17.32
C ASN A 158 7.89 6.79 17.22
N LEU A 159 7.34 6.53 16.04
CA LEU A 159 6.37 5.47 15.85
C LEU A 159 6.94 4.10 16.27
N LEU A 160 8.11 3.74 15.75
CA LEU A 160 8.71 2.44 16.05
C LEU A 160 8.99 2.28 17.54
N THR A 161 9.38 3.35 18.24
CA THR A 161 9.58 3.33 19.69
C THR A 161 8.26 3.11 20.42
N ILE A 162 7.20 3.78 20.02
CA ILE A 162 5.86 3.62 20.59
C ILE A 162 5.32 2.21 20.36
N LEU A 163 5.40 1.70 19.13
CA LEU A 163 4.92 0.35 18.81
C LEU A 163 5.68 -0.75 19.53
N ARG A 164 6.99 -0.58 19.76
CA ARG A 164 7.77 -1.49 20.59
C ARG A 164 7.37 -1.42 22.06
N HIS A 165 7.11 -0.23 22.57
CA HIS A 165 6.67 -0.04 23.95
C HIS A 165 5.36 -0.80 24.24
N PHE A 166 4.43 -0.83 23.29
CA PHE A 166 3.19 -1.59 23.41
C PHE A 166 3.29 -3.03 22.87
N HIS A 167 4.48 -3.54 22.62
CA HIS A 167 4.73 -4.91 22.14
C HIS A 167 3.96 -5.25 20.84
N ARG A 168 3.64 -4.25 20.01
CA ARG A 168 2.99 -4.47 18.71
C ARG A 168 3.97 -4.92 17.65
N ILE A 169 5.22 -4.51 17.75
CA ILE A 169 6.31 -4.91 16.87
C ILE A 169 7.54 -5.34 17.67
N ARG A 170 8.34 -6.21 17.07
CA ARG A 170 9.65 -6.64 17.57
C ARG A 170 10.73 -6.20 16.59
N GLU A 171 11.78 -5.56 17.11
CA GLU A 171 12.97 -5.24 16.33
C GLU A 171 13.90 -6.45 16.27
N ILE A 172 14.28 -6.85 15.06
CA ILE A 172 15.20 -7.95 14.79
C ILE A 172 16.37 -7.39 14.00
N ARG A 173 17.55 -7.45 14.60
CA ARG A 173 18.82 -7.11 13.95
C ARG A 173 19.42 -8.37 13.39
N GLY A 174 19.69 -8.39 12.11
CA GLY A 174 20.28 -9.53 11.43
C GLY A 174 21.59 -9.19 10.76
N PRO A 175 22.20 -10.14 10.07
CA PRO A 175 23.40 -9.93 9.31
C PRO A 175 23.19 -8.79 8.29
N GLY A 176 24.25 -8.04 7.99
CA GLY A 176 24.23 -6.98 6.98
C GLY A 176 23.65 -5.64 7.45
N SER A 177 23.63 -5.33 8.74
CA SER A 177 23.12 -4.07 9.32
C SER A 177 21.65 -3.76 9.00
N ILE A 178 20.89 -4.74 8.49
CA ILE A 178 19.48 -4.58 8.15
C ILE A 178 18.64 -4.74 9.42
N THR A 179 17.95 -3.68 9.80
CA THR A 179 16.98 -3.72 10.90
C THR A 179 15.61 -4.09 10.35
N ARG A 180 15.00 -5.10 10.96
CA ARG A 180 13.68 -5.63 10.60
C ARG A 180 12.71 -5.39 11.73
N TYR A 181 11.50 -4.99 11.41
CA TYR A 181 10.41 -4.79 12.35
C TYR A 181 9.33 -5.82 12.09
N ALA A 182 9.29 -6.84 12.94
CA ALA A 182 8.35 -7.94 12.83
C ALA A 182 7.08 -7.64 13.63
N VAL A 183 5.93 -7.92 13.03
CA VAL A 183 4.63 -7.74 13.68
C VAL A 183 4.44 -8.85 14.71
N VAL A 184 4.07 -8.49 15.93
CA VAL A 184 3.73 -9.42 16.99
C VAL A 184 2.24 -9.76 16.85
N LYS A 185 1.92 -11.05 16.83
CA LYS A 185 0.52 -11.50 16.87
C LYS A 185 -0.03 -11.24 18.27
N SER A 186 -1.08 -10.44 18.33
CA SER A 186 -1.89 -10.25 19.55
C SER A 186 -2.79 -11.43 19.79
#